data_95e4767caa0442d73cb139de6bf35758
#
_entry.id   95e4767caa0442d73cb139de6bf35758
#
_cell.length_a   1.000
_cell.length_b   1.000
_cell.length_c   1.000
_cell.angle_alpha   90.00
_cell.angle_beta   90.00
_cell.angle_gamma   90.00
#
_symmetry.space_group_name_H-M   'P 1'
#
loop_
_entity.id
_entity.type
_entity.pdbx_description
1 polymer ?
#
loop_
_entity_poly.entity_id
_entity_poly.type
_entity_poly.pdbx_seq_one_letter_code
_entity_poly.pdbx_strand_id
1 'polypeptide(L)'
;MLAASGITGGAKAENTRTKTGFVTFIGRPNVGKSTLMNQIIGQKIAITSNKPQTTRNRIQTVYTDERGQIVFVDTPGIHKAKNKLGEYMVGAAEKTISEVDLICWLVEPTTHLGAAEEHIVEKLKECKTPIVLVINKTDTIKKEEILPVIDCYRKELDFVDIVPVCARNGNNVDDLLDVIFSHLDYGPMYYDEDTVTDQPMKQIVAELIREKALHALNDEIPHGIAVVIDSFKERRNARGPITDIDATIICERDSHKGIIIGKGGEMLKKIGTNAR
;
A
#
# COMPACT_ATOMS: atom_id res chain seq x y z
N MET A 1 -19.89 26.21 55.37
CA MET A 1 -20.56 25.00 54.79
C MET A 1 -20.69 25.19 53.31
N LEU A 2 -19.79 24.62 52.54
CA LEU A 2 -19.85 24.58 51.07
C LEU A 2 -19.65 23.13 50.67
N ALA A 3 -20.71 22.57 50.09
CA ALA A 3 -20.77 21.20 49.64
C ALA A 3 -19.95 21.04 48.32
N ALA A 4 -18.98 20.17 48.36
CA ALA A 4 -18.24 19.72 47.18
C ALA A 4 -19.07 18.70 46.43
N SER A 5 -19.56 19.05 45.23
CA SER A 5 -20.15 18.13 44.28
C SER A 5 -19.04 17.36 43.53
N GLY A 6 -18.84 16.11 43.92
CA GLY A 6 -17.97 15.19 43.19
C GLY A 6 -18.54 14.85 41.84
N ILE A 7 -17.82 15.17 40.79
CA ILE A 7 -18.04 14.68 39.43
C ILE A 7 -17.24 13.38 39.30
N THR A 8 -17.89 12.26 39.59
CA THR A 8 -17.37 10.94 39.20
C THR A 8 -17.78 10.68 37.76
N GLY A 9 -16.95 11.13 36.84
CA GLY A 9 -16.99 10.67 35.45
C GLY A 9 -16.42 9.27 35.36
N GLY A 10 -17.26 8.25 35.60
CA GLY A 10 -16.93 6.87 35.26
C GLY A 10 -16.89 6.74 33.73
N ALA A 11 -15.71 6.69 33.14
CA ALA A 11 -15.56 6.19 31.79
C ALA A 11 -16.10 4.75 31.77
N LYS A 12 -17.26 4.55 31.19
CA LYS A 12 -17.75 3.21 30.82
C LYS A 12 -16.68 2.64 29.91
N ALA A 13 -16.02 1.56 30.33
CA ALA A 13 -15.29 0.69 29.43
C ALA A 13 -16.32 0.19 28.39
N GLU A 14 -16.35 0.79 27.24
CA GLU A 14 -17.10 0.25 26.10
C GLU A 14 -16.51 -1.12 25.84
N ASN A 15 -17.37 -2.12 25.94
CA ASN A 15 -17.08 -3.50 25.67
C ASN A 15 -16.84 -3.59 24.15
N THR A 16 -15.63 -3.28 23.72
CA THR A 16 -15.25 -3.21 22.31
C THR A 16 -15.28 -4.62 21.74
N ARG A 17 -16.36 -4.92 21.01
CA ARG A 17 -16.50 -6.15 20.22
C ARG A 17 -15.74 -6.09 18.89
N THR A 18 -15.03 -5.01 18.65
CA THR A 18 -14.30 -4.74 17.40
C THR A 18 -12.88 -5.26 17.48
N LYS A 19 -12.41 -5.84 16.40
CA LYS A 19 -11.01 -6.26 16.24
C LYS A 19 -10.21 -5.17 15.55
N THR A 20 -9.02 -4.88 16.04
CA THR A 20 -8.19 -3.80 15.48
C THR A 20 -6.73 -4.20 15.49
N GLY A 21 -5.99 -3.74 14.48
CA GLY A 21 -4.55 -3.98 14.42
C GLY A 21 -3.88 -3.39 13.19
N PHE A 22 -2.56 -3.43 13.23
CA PHE A 22 -1.68 -2.99 12.15
C PHE A 22 -1.27 -4.18 11.29
N VAL A 23 -1.44 -4.06 9.99
CA VAL A 23 -1.12 -5.12 9.02
C VAL A 23 -0.22 -4.55 7.93
N THR A 24 0.78 -5.29 7.49
CA THR A 24 1.62 -4.87 6.36
C THR A 24 1.57 -5.87 5.22
N PHE A 25 1.59 -5.35 3.99
CA PHE A 25 1.81 -6.15 2.79
C PHE A 25 3.28 -6.09 2.39
N ILE A 26 3.97 -7.21 2.44
CA ILE A 26 5.33 -7.34 1.94
C ILE A 26 5.35 -8.21 0.68
N GLY A 27 6.40 -8.10 -0.09
CA GLY A 27 6.60 -8.88 -1.32
C GLY A 27 7.46 -8.11 -2.31
N ARG A 28 7.92 -8.81 -3.34
CA ARG A 28 8.74 -8.21 -4.40
C ARG A 28 7.99 -7.09 -5.14
N PRO A 29 8.69 -6.22 -5.88
CA PRO A 29 8.04 -5.26 -6.76
C PRO A 29 7.09 -5.96 -7.76
N ASN A 30 5.97 -5.31 -8.08
CA ASN A 30 4.97 -5.74 -9.06
C ASN A 30 4.19 -7.02 -8.72
N VAL A 31 4.31 -7.56 -7.51
CA VAL A 31 3.51 -8.72 -7.05
C VAL A 31 2.04 -8.37 -6.85
N GLY A 32 1.69 -7.07 -6.78
CA GLY A 32 0.31 -6.59 -6.71
C GLY A 32 -0.11 -5.98 -5.36
N LYS A 33 0.84 -5.59 -4.49
CA LYS A 33 0.55 -4.97 -3.17
C LYS A 33 -0.40 -3.78 -3.27
N SER A 34 -0.04 -2.76 -4.05
CA SER A 34 -0.87 -1.56 -4.23
C SER A 34 -2.21 -1.84 -4.93
N THR A 35 -2.26 -2.85 -5.81
CA THR A 35 -3.51 -3.28 -6.45
C THR A 35 -4.44 -3.91 -5.42
N LEU A 36 -3.92 -4.79 -4.57
CA LEU A 36 -4.69 -5.42 -3.48
C LEU A 36 -5.18 -4.38 -2.47
N MET A 37 -4.33 -3.44 -2.09
CA MET A 37 -4.71 -2.34 -1.19
C MET A 37 -5.88 -1.52 -1.76
N ASN A 38 -5.77 -1.09 -3.02
CA ASN A 38 -6.85 -0.33 -3.67
C ASN A 38 -8.14 -1.16 -3.81
N GLN A 39 -8.03 -2.47 -4.03
CA GLN A 39 -9.18 -3.38 -4.09
C GLN A 39 -9.89 -3.49 -2.74
N ILE A 40 -9.15 -3.66 -1.65
CA ILE A 40 -9.67 -3.72 -0.28
C ILE A 40 -10.39 -2.42 0.08
N ILE A 41 -9.78 -1.29 -0.20
CA ILE A 41 -10.31 0.03 0.15
C ILE A 41 -11.48 0.47 -0.75
N GLY A 42 -11.60 -0.12 -1.93
CA GLY A 42 -12.62 0.29 -2.92
C GLY A 42 -12.33 1.63 -3.60
N GLN A 43 -11.18 2.23 -3.37
CA GLN A 43 -10.76 3.50 -3.98
C GLN A 43 -9.25 3.50 -4.24
N LYS A 44 -8.84 4.41 -5.13
CA LYS A 44 -7.44 4.54 -5.55
C LYS A 44 -6.66 5.44 -4.59
N ILE A 45 -6.06 4.85 -3.58
CA ILE A 45 -5.18 5.52 -2.61
C ILE A 45 -3.70 5.27 -2.94
N ALA A 46 -3.34 4.00 -3.18
CA ALA A 46 -1.98 3.64 -3.55
C ALA A 46 -1.77 3.70 -5.06
N ILE A 47 -0.65 4.25 -5.50
CA ILE A 47 -0.31 4.27 -6.91
C ILE A 47 0.13 2.89 -7.39
N THR A 48 -0.24 2.57 -8.62
CA THR A 48 0.09 1.30 -9.26
C THR A 48 0.95 1.50 -10.51
N SER A 49 2.01 0.73 -10.64
CA SER A 49 2.84 0.75 -11.86
C SER A 49 3.58 -0.57 -12.01
N ASN A 50 3.86 -0.95 -13.26
CA ASN A 50 4.73 -2.09 -13.55
C ASN A 50 6.22 -1.76 -13.34
N LYS A 51 6.55 -0.53 -12.95
CA LYS A 51 7.92 -0.11 -12.70
C LYS A 51 8.30 -0.33 -11.24
N PRO A 52 9.54 -0.76 -10.93
CA PRO A 52 9.99 -0.91 -9.55
C PRO A 52 10.02 0.45 -8.83
N GLN A 53 10.03 0.43 -7.49
CA GLN A 53 10.03 1.62 -6.64
C GLN A 53 8.79 2.53 -6.84
N THR A 54 7.63 1.95 -7.09
CA THR A 54 6.36 2.68 -7.22
C THR A 54 5.99 3.34 -5.89
N THR A 55 5.92 2.58 -4.81
CA THR A 55 5.74 3.09 -3.44
C THR A 55 7.08 3.48 -2.85
N ARG A 56 7.24 4.72 -2.39
CA ARG A 56 8.50 5.24 -1.81
C ARG A 56 8.39 5.57 -0.34
N ASN A 57 7.22 5.99 0.10
CA ASN A 57 6.96 6.40 1.47
C ASN A 57 6.07 5.37 2.17
N ARG A 58 6.20 5.28 3.49
CA ARG A 58 5.25 4.56 4.33
C ARG A 58 3.90 5.30 4.27
N ILE A 59 2.86 4.61 3.88
CA ILE A 59 1.50 5.12 3.81
C ILE A 59 0.64 4.27 4.72
N GLN A 60 -0.16 4.90 5.57
CA GLN A 60 -1.19 4.20 6.32
C GLN A 60 -2.52 4.34 5.59
N THR A 61 -3.19 3.21 5.44
CA THR A 61 -4.50 3.12 4.81
C THR A 61 -5.41 2.37 5.76
N VAL A 62 -6.57 2.93 6.03
CA VAL A 62 -7.50 2.41 7.04
C VAL A 62 -8.67 1.73 6.34
N TYR A 63 -8.94 0.50 6.72
CA TYR A 63 -10.14 -0.25 6.35
C TYR A 63 -11.00 -0.45 7.58
N THR A 64 -12.25 -0.03 7.52
CA THR A 64 -13.20 -0.15 8.62
C THR A 64 -14.47 -0.83 8.13
N ASP A 65 -14.95 -1.82 8.89
CA ASP A 65 -16.26 -2.45 8.71
C ASP A 65 -16.86 -2.86 10.08
N GLU A 66 -17.95 -3.63 10.07
CA GLU A 66 -18.65 -4.08 11.28
C GLU A 66 -17.79 -4.97 12.20
N ARG A 67 -16.75 -5.62 11.68
CA ARG A 67 -15.81 -6.48 12.45
C ARG A 67 -14.80 -5.64 13.21
N GLY A 68 -14.48 -4.44 12.72
CA GLY A 68 -13.49 -3.56 13.33
C GLY A 68 -12.67 -2.77 12.32
N GLN A 69 -11.39 -2.54 12.63
CA GLN A 69 -10.54 -1.66 11.84
C GLN A 69 -9.15 -2.28 11.61
N ILE A 70 -8.73 -2.30 10.36
CA ILE A 70 -7.39 -2.70 9.95
C ILE A 70 -6.62 -1.46 9.49
N VAL A 71 -5.48 -1.19 10.11
CA VAL A 71 -4.56 -0.15 9.65
C VAL A 71 -3.47 -0.81 8.80
N PHE A 72 -3.64 -0.73 7.50
CA PHE A 72 -2.63 -1.21 6.56
C PHE A 72 -1.46 -0.25 6.49
N VAL A 73 -0.26 -0.77 6.72
CA VAL A 73 0.98 -0.01 6.57
C VAL A 73 1.64 -0.43 5.26
N ASP A 74 1.42 0.35 4.19
CA ASP A 74 2.08 0.07 2.90
C ASP A 74 3.56 0.45 2.98
N THR A 75 4.39 -0.48 2.59
CA THR A 75 5.85 -0.32 2.59
C THR A 75 6.38 -0.45 1.18
N PRO A 76 7.47 0.24 0.87
CA PRO A 76 8.22 -0.04 -0.34
C PRO A 76 8.53 -1.53 -0.45
N GLY A 77 8.43 -2.07 -1.67
CA GLY A 77 8.75 -3.50 -1.89
C GLY A 77 10.17 -3.84 -1.43
N ILE A 78 10.30 -4.93 -0.68
CA ILE A 78 11.60 -5.43 -0.21
C ILE A 78 12.41 -5.90 -1.43
N HIS A 79 13.57 -5.28 -1.64
CA HIS A 79 14.49 -5.62 -2.72
C HIS A 79 15.93 -5.32 -2.29
N LYS A 80 16.90 -5.91 -2.95
CA LYS A 80 18.31 -5.58 -2.68
C LYS A 80 18.59 -4.13 -3.07
N ALA A 81 18.98 -3.32 -2.09
CA ALA A 81 19.27 -1.90 -2.31
C ALA A 81 20.44 -1.72 -3.30
N LYS A 82 20.25 -0.85 -4.29
CA LYS A 82 21.28 -0.49 -5.27
C LYS A 82 21.77 0.96 -5.12
N ASN A 83 21.09 1.75 -4.33
CA ASN A 83 21.38 3.18 -4.10
C ASN A 83 20.82 3.61 -2.74
N LYS A 84 21.11 4.85 -2.31
CA LYS A 84 20.66 5.42 -1.04
C LYS A 84 19.13 5.42 -0.86
N LEU A 85 18.37 5.65 -1.93
CA LEU A 85 16.90 5.56 -1.89
C LEU A 85 16.46 4.12 -1.61
N GLY A 86 17.10 3.14 -2.26
CA GLY A 86 16.84 1.72 -1.99
C GLY A 86 17.16 1.32 -0.54
N GLU A 87 18.26 1.80 0.03
CA GLU A 87 18.62 1.57 1.45
C GLU A 87 17.56 2.15 2.39
N TYR A 88 17.10 3.38 2.14
CA TYR A 88 16.01 4.00 2.90
C TYR A 88 14.71 3.18 2.82
N MET A 89 14.33 2.72 1.62
CA MET A 89 13.13 1.93 1.39
C MET A 89 13.18 0.57 2.12
N VAL A 90 14.33 -0.11 2.08
CA VAL A 90 14.53 -1.38 2.79
C VAL A 90 14.46 -1.18 4.30
N GLY A 91 15.14 -0.17 4.83
CA GLY A 91 15.09 0.15 6.26
C GLY A 91 13.68 0.50 6.76
N ALA A 92 12.88 1.21 5.94
CA ALA A 92 11.49 1.51 6.26
C ALA A 92 10.63 0.23 6.30
N ALA A 93 10.86 -0.71 5.39
CA ALA A 93 10.14 -1.98 5.37
C ALA A 93 10.53 -2.87 6.57
N GLU A 94 11.81 -2.98 6.89
CA GLU A 94 12.30 -3.76 8.04
C GLU A 94 11.74 -3.23 9.37
N LYS A 95 11.72 -1.91 9.55
CA LYS A 95 11.12 -1.29 10.72
C LYS A 95 9.63 -1.61 10.84
N THR A 96 8.90 -1.57 9.73
CA THR A 96 7.46 -1.86 9.73
C THR A 96 7.17 -3.30 10.13
N ILE A 97 7.97 -4.28 9.67
CA ILE A 97 7.81 -5.70 10.02
C ILE A 97 7.79 -5.93 11.54
N SER A 98 8.57 -5.17 12.31
CA SER A 98 8.64 -5.30 13.76
C SER A 98 7.55 -4.51 14.53
N GLU A 99 6.79 -3.66 13.84
CA GLU A 99 5.79 -2.76 14.43
C GLU A 99 4.34 -3.15 14.11
N VAL A 100 4.10 -4.24 13.35
CA VAL A 100 2.77 -4.69 12.96
C VAL A 100 2.34 -5.96 13.69
N ASP A 101 1.03 -6.17 13.77
CA ASP A 101 0.41 -7.34 14.41
C ASP A 101 0.34 -8.54 13.46
N LEU A 102 0.30 -8.30 12.14
CA LEU A 102 0.22 -9.34 11.12
C LEU A 102 0.98 -8.92 9.87
N ILE A 103 1.69 -9.88 9.28
CA ILE A 103 2.36 -9.72 7.99
C ILE A 103 1.59 -10.53 6.93
N CYS A 104 1.20 -9.89 5.84
CA CYS A 104 0.71 -10.55 4.64
C CYS A 104 1.83 -10.57 3.60
N TRP A 105 2.45 -11.74 3.39
CA TRP A 105 3.47 -11.88 2.35
C TRP A 105 2.84 -12.23 1.01
N LEU A 106 2.85 -11.27 0.08
CA LEU A 106 2.34 -11.44 -1.27
C LEU A 106 3.38 -12.07 -2.18
N VAL A 107 2.96 -13.13 -2.86
CA VAL A 107 3.75 -13.85 -3.87
C VAL A 107 2.96 -14.03 -5.16
N GLU A 108 3.65 -14.22 -6.27
CA GLU A 108 3.02 -14.69 -7.51
C GLU A 108 2.87 -16.22 -7.49
N PRO A 109 1.93 -16.79 -8.25
CA PRO A 109 1.65 -18.22 -8.24
C PRO A 109 2.71 -18.99 -9.05
N THR A 110 3.90 -19.14 -8.48
CA THR A 110 5.04 -19.86 -9.06
C THR A 110 5.62 -20.84 -8.05
N THR A 111 6.06 -21.99 -8.53
CA THR A 111 6.74 -23.01 -7.74
C THR A 111 8.25 -22.78 -7.63
N HIS A 112 8.75 -21.66 -8.14
CA HIS A 112 10.16 -21.28 -8.08
C HIS A 112 10.33 -20.01 -7.28
N LEU A 113 11.13 -20.07 -6.20
CA LEU A 113 11.55 -18.90 -5.46
C LEU A 113 12.74 -18.26 -6.19
N GLY A 114 12.58 -16.97 -6.53
CA GLY A 114 13.71 -16.19 -7.04
C GLY A 114 14.51 -15.55 -5.92
N ALA A 115 15.65 -14.96 -6.26
CA ALA A 115 16.53 -14.31 -5.28
C ALA A 115 15.86 -13.21 -4.44
N ALA A 116 14.79 -12.60 -4.94
CA ALA A 116 14.03 -11.61 -4.19
C ALA A 116 13.14 -12.26 -3.11
N GLU A 117 12.51 -13.38 -3.42
CA GLU A 117 11.73 -14.18 -2.47
C GLU A 117 12.65 -14.80 -1.42
N GLU A 118 13.80 -15.37 -1.82
CA GLU A 118 14.80 -15.92 -0.89
C GLU A 118 15.26 -14.88 0.14
N HIS A 119 15.54 -13.66 -0.32
CA HIS A 119 15.91 -12.56 0.58
C HIS A 119 14.79 -12.18 1.56
N ILE A 120 13.52 -12.22 1.11
CA ILE A 120 12.37 -12.00 1.99
C ILE A 120 12.24 -13.12 3.01
N VAL A 121 12.40 -14.37 2.60
CA VAL A 121 12.40 -15.54 3.49
C VAL A 121 13.44 -15.41 4.61
N GLU A 122 14.68 -15.03 4.26
CA GLU A 122 15.75 -14.80 5.26
C GLU A 122 15.32 -13.78 6.33
N LYS A 123 14.70 -12.67 5.92
CA LYS A 123 14.21 -11.64 6.83
C LYS A 123 13.05 -12.11 7.70
N LEU A 124 12.12 -12.86 7.11
CA LEU A 124 10.95 -13.36 7.81
C LEU A 124 11.27 -14.49 8.80
N LYS A 125 12.33 -15.27 8.58
CA LYS A 125 12.79 -16.30 9.53
C LYS A 125 13.20 -15.71 10.89
N GLU A 126 13.62 -14.46 10.93
CA GLU A 126 14.01 -13.75 12.15
C GLU A 126 12.81 -13.07 12.84
N CYS A 127 11.65 -13.03 12.19
CA CYS A 127 10.47 -12.33 12.66
C CYS A 127 9.59 -13.21 13.56
N LYS A 128 9.01 -12.61 14.61
CA LYS A 128 8.05 -13.27 15.50
C LYS A 128 6.59 -12.96 15.15
N THR A 129 6.37 -11.95 14.33
CA THR A 129 5.03 -11.55 13.89
C THR A 129 4.42 -12.65 13.03
N PRO A 130 3.15 -13.05 13.27
CA PRO A 130 2.48 -14.06 12.45
C PRO A 130 2.43 -13.64 10.97
N ILE A 131 2.55 -14.64 10.08
CA ILE A 131 2.67 -14.42 8.63
C ILE A 131 1.55 -15.17 7.93
N VAL A 132 0.74 -14.46 7.15
CA VAL A 132 -0.20 -15.01 6.16
C VAL A 132 0.47 -15.00 4.79
N LEU A 133 0.50 -16.13 4.11
CA LEU A 133 0.92 -16.19 2.70
C LEU A 133 -0.25 -15.83 1.80
N VAL A 134 -0.07 -14.81 0.97
CA VAL A 134 -1.07 -14.36 -0.01
C VAL A 134 -0.59 -14.65 -1.41
N ILE A 135 -1.15 -15.68 -2.05
CA ILE A 135 -0.81 -16.06 -3.43
C ILE A 135 -1.69 -15.23 -4.36
N ASN A 136 -1.12 -14.16 -4.92
CA ASN A 136 -1.84 -13.23 -5.79
C ASN A 136 -1.74 -13.63 -7.26
N LYS A 137 -2.58 -13.02 -8.12
CA LYS A 137 -2.66 -13.25 -9.56
C LYS A 137 -3.08 -14.69 -9.91
N THR A 138 -3.97 -15.27 -9.13
CA THR A 138 -4.49 -16.63 -9.39
C THR A 138 -5.23 -16.77 -10.71
N ASP A 139 -5.60 -15.66 -11.34
CA ASP A 139 -6.13 -15.60 -12.71
C ASP A 139 -5.12 -15.98 -13.81
N THR A 140 -3.84 -16.10 -13.47
CA THR A 140 -2.77 -16.45 -14.42
C THR A 140 -2.44 -17.95 -14.49
N ILE A 141 -3.00 -18.74 -13.58
CA ILE A 141 -2.78 -20.20 -13.50
C ILE A 141 -4.11 -20.96 -13.36
N LYS A 142 -4.07 -22.27 -13.55
CA LYS A 142 -5.22 -23.15 -13.30
C LYS A 142 -5.34 -23.44 -11.79
N LYS A 143 -6.56 -23.74 -11.33
CA LYS A 143 -6.82 -24.03 -9.91
C LYS A 143 -5.98 -25.19 -9.36
N GLU A 144 -5.72 -26.20 -10.19
CA GLU A 144 -4.92 -27.39 -9.82
C GLU A 144 -3.46 -27.05 -9.56
N GLU A 145 -2.97 -25.93 -10.12
CA GLU A 145 -1.58 -25.48 -9.95
C GLU A 145 -1.35 -24.73 -8.64
N ILE A 146 -2.42 -24.35 -7.92
CA ILE A 146 -2.31 -23.61 -6.64
C ILE A 146 -1.68 -24.49 -5.55
N LEU A 147 -2.07 -25.77 -5.43
CA LEU A 147 -1.55 -26.67 -4.41
C LEU A 147 -0.01 -26.87 -4.52
N PRO A 148 0.57 -27.12 -5.68
CA PRO A 148 2.03 -27.15 -5.85
C PRO A 148 2.74 -25.86 -5.42
N VAL A 149 2.11 -24.69 -5.64
CA VAL A 149 2.65 -23.41 -5.17
C VAL A 149 2.65 -23.34 -3.65
N ILE A 150 1.52 -23.69 -3.01
CA ILE A 150 1.42 -23.75 -1.55
C ILE A 150 2.50 -24.66 -0.97
N ASP A 151 2.68 -25.86 -1.51
CA ASP A 151 3.66 -26.83 -1.04
C ASP A 151 5.10 -26.35 -1.18
N CYS A 152 5.37 -25.51 -2.20
CA CYS A 152 6.66 -24.88 -2.38
C CYS A 152 6.98 -23.90 -1.25
N TYR A 153 6.07 -22.98 -0.95
CA TYR A 153 6.28 -21.93 0.06
C TYR A 153 6.25 -22.47 1.50
N ARG A 154 5.43 -23.48 1.80
CA ARG A 154 5.36 -24.12 3.13
C ARG A 154 6.68 -24.76 3.59
N LYS A 155 7.60 -25.04 2.68
CA LYS A 155 8.93 -25.57 3.01
C LYS A 155 9.87 -24.49 3.53
N GLU A 156 9.56 -23.23 3.28
CA GLU A 156 10.45 -22.12 3.59
C GLU A 156 10.12 -21.47 4.94
N LEU A 157 8.83 -21.35 5.29
CA LEU A 157 8.32 -20.68 6.48
C LEU A 157 7.04 -21.33 6.98
N ASP A 158 6.79 -21.18 8.28
CA ASP A 158 5.50 -21.51 8.89
C ASP A 158 4.54 -20.33 8.71
N PHE A 159 3.42 -20.57 8.05
CA PHE A 159 2.35 -19.60 7.85
C PHE A 159 1.18 -19.90 8.76
N VAL A 160 0.59 -18.87 9.38
CA VAL A 160 -0.64 -19.01 10.16
C VAL A 160 -1.84 -19.29 9.27
N ASP A 161 -1.83 -18.75 8.04
CA ASP A 161 -2.83 -19.02 6.99
C ASP A 161 -2.23 -18.84 5.59
N ILE A 162 -2.92 -19.41 4.58
CA ILE A 162 -2.54 -19.27 3.16
C ILE A 162 -3.79 -18.98 2.35
N VAL A 163 -3.82 -17.81 1.70
CA VAL A 163 -4.98 -17.32 0.95
C VAL A 163 -4.60 -17.03 -0.51
N PRO A 164 -5.09 -17.83 -1.46
CA PRO A 164 -4.99 -17.51 -2.88
C PRO A 164 -5.99 -16.41 -3.25
N VAL A 165 -5.52 -15.33 -3.90
CA VAL A 165 -6.35 -14.19 -4.28
C VAL A 165 -6.11 -13.75 -5.73
N CYS A 166 -7.04 -12.98 -6.27
CA CYS A 166 -6.79 -12.17 -7.45
C CYS A 166 -7.15 -10.71 -7.16
N ALA A 167 -6.14 -9.91 -6.81
CA ALA A 167 -6.31 -8.50 -6.48
C ALA A 167 -6.92 -7.69 -7.64
N ARG A 168 -6.77 -8.15 -8.88
CA ARG A 168 -7.26 -7.43 -10.07
C ARG A 168 -8.78 -7.45 -10.18
N ASN A 169 -9.41 -8.56 -9.86
CA ASN A 169 -10.86 -8.77 -10.00
C ASN A 169 -11.58 -8.95 -8.65
N GLY A 170 -10.86 -8.86 -7.53
CA GLY A 170 -11.42 -8.97 -6.17
C GLY A 170 -11.67 -10.41 -5.71
N ASN A 171 -11.29 -11.43 -6.48
CA ASN A 171 -11.56 -12.82 -6.10
C ASN A 171 -10.81 -13.19 -4.82
N ASN A 172 -11.52 -13.76 -3.84
CA ASN A 172 -11.06 -14.16 -2.51
C ASN A 172 -10.47 -13.01 -1.66
N VAL A 173 -10.77 -11.75 -1.98
CA VAL A 173 -10.30 -10.61 -1.17
C VAL A 173 -11.08 -10.52 0.14
N ASP A 174 -12.38 -10.84 0.14
CA ASP A 174 -13.20 -10.90 1.35
C ASP A 174 -12.73 -12.03 2.27
N ASP A 175 -12.40 -13.22 1.73
CA ASP A 175 -11.81 -14.32 2.49
C ASP A 175 -10.46 -13.92 3.13
N LEU A 176 -9.65 -13.12 2.41
CA LEU A 176 -8.41 -12.59 2.98
C LEU A 176 -8.69 -11.62 4.13
N LEU A 177 -9.70 -10.77 4.03
CA LEU A 177 -10.10 -9.87 5.12
C LEU A 177 -10.60 -10.67 6.34
N ASP A 178 -11.39 -11.74 6.14
CA ASP A 178 -11.82 -12.63 7.21
C ASP A 178 -10.63 -13.26 7.94
N VAL A 179 -9.65 -13.76 7.19
CA VAL A 179 -8.40 -14.31 7.75
C VAL A 179 -7.64 -13.23 8.51
N ILE A 180 -7.45 -12.04 7.96
CA ILE A 180 -6.76 -10.95 8.66
C ILE A 180 -7.47 -10.63 9.98
N PHE A 181 -8.79 -10.39 9.97
CA PHE A 181 -9.54 -10.12 11.20
C PHE A 181 -9.48 -11.28 12.21
N SER A 182 -9.39 -12.54 11.75
CA SER A 182 -9.28 -13.68 12.66
C SER A 182 -8.03 -13.62 13.54
N HIS A 183 -6.94 -13.06 13.00
CA HIS A 183 -5.63 -12.93 13.67
C HIS A 183 -5.40 -11.61 14.40
N LEU A 184 -6.35 -10.67 14.35
CA LEU A 184 -6.26 -9.42 15.12
C LEU A 184 -6.92 -9.55 16.49
N ASP A 185 -6.38 -8.79 17.45
CA ASP A 185 -6.91 -8.72 18.81
C ASP A 185 -8.14 -7.80 18.90
N TYR A 186 -8.92 -7.98 19.97
CA TYR A 186 -9.99 -7.04 20.31
C TYR A 186 -9.42 -5.76 20.88
N GLY A 187 -9.87 -4.62 20.33
CA GLY A 187 -9.40 -3.31 20.74
C GLY A 187 -10.26 -2.16 20.20
N PRO A 188 -10.01 -0.92 20.67
CA PRO A 188 -10.68 0.26 20.14
C PRO A 188 -10.17 0.61 18.76
N MET A 189 -11.00 1.24 17.94
CA MET A 189 -10.58 1.79 16.65
C MET A 189 -9.54 2.90 16.85
N TYR A 190 -8.54 2.96 15.99
CA TYR A 190 -7.46 3.96 16.02
C TYR A 190 -7.85 5.26 15.31
N TYR A 191 -8.76 5.16 14.34
CA TYR A 191 -9.21 6.26 13.49
C TYR A 191 -10.74 6.32 13.46
N ASP A 192 -11.29 7.47 13.09
CA ASP A 192 -12.71 7.61 12.82
C ASP A 192 -13.16 6.67 11.69
N GLU A 193 -14.41 6.23 11.72
CA GLU A 193 -14.94 5.18 10.82
C GLU A 193 -14.86 5.55 9.34
N ASP A 194 -14.90 6.83 9.01
CA ASP A 194 -14.83 7.37 7.65
C ASP A 194 -13.38 7.66 7.18
N THR A 195 -12.40 7.49 8.06
CA THR A 195 -10.99 7.69 7.73
C THR A 195 -10.48 6.57 6.83
N VAL A 196 -9.94 6.94 5.67
CA VAL A 196 -9.40 5.99 4.67
C VAL A 196 -7.88 6.00 4.64
N THR A 197 -7.25 7.12 4.99
CA THR A 197 -5.80 7.27 5.00
C THR A 197 -5.37 8.44 5.88
N ASP A 198 -4.17 8.35 6.42
CA ASP A 198 -3.51 9.44 7.16
C ASP A 198 -2.82 10.47 6.26
N GLN A 199 -2.82 10.22 4.92
CA GLN A 199 -2.08 11.06 3.99
C GLN A 199 -2.84 12.35 3.65
N PRO A 200 -2.17 13.51 3.67
CA PRO A 200 -2.76 14.75 3.18
C PRO A 200 -3.17 14.63 1.72
N MET A 201 -4.32 15.20 1.36
CA MET A 201 -4.84 15.18 -0.03
C MET A 201 -3.79 15.65 -1.06
N LYS A 202 -2.98 16.65 -0.73
CA LYS A 202 -1.89 17.12 -1.60
C LYS A 202 -0.89 16.02 -1.92
N GLN A 203 -0.57 15.14 -0.97
CA GLN A 203 0.37 14.05 -1.18
C GLN A 203 -0.23 12.96 -2.05
N ILE A 204 -1.50 12.62 -1.85
CA ILE A 204 -2.22 11.67 -2.70
C ILE A 204 -2.23 12.16 -4.15
N VAL A 205 -2.55 13.43 -4.36
CA VAL A 205 -2.57 14.04 -5.69
C VAL A 205 -1.18 14.07 -6.33
N ALA A 206 -0.13 14.40 -5.57
CA ALA A 206 1.24 14.36 -6.06
C ALA A 206 1.63 12.96 -6.55
N GLU A 207 1.28 11.92 -5.78
CA GLU A 207 1.53 10.53 -6.14
C GLU A 207 0.70 10.10 -7.37
N LEU A 208 -0.56 10.51 -7.50
CA LEU A 208 -1.37 10.24 -8.70
C LEU A 208 -0.75 10.86 -9.96
N ILE A 209 -0.26 12.10 -9.88
CA ILE A 209 0.46 12.75 -11.00
C ILE A 209 1.76 11.98 -11.30
N ARG A 210 2.50 11.56 -10.26
CA ARG A 210 3.73 10.76 -10.41
C ARG A 210 3.43 9.41 -11.08
N GLU A 211 2.33 8.74 -10.74
CA GLU A 211 1.89 7.51 -11.42
C GLU A 211 1.70 7.73 -12.92
N LYS A 212 1.03 8.82 -13.32
CA LYS A 212 0.81 9.10 -14.75
C LYS A 212 2.12 9.41 -15.47
N ALA A 213 3.05 10.07 -14.79
CA ALA A 213 4.40 10.25 -15.33
C ALA A 213 5.16 8.92 -15.43
N LEU A 214 5.06 8.04 -14.45
CA LEU A 214 5.63 6.69 -14.50
C LEU A 214 5.11 5.88 -15.70
N HIS A 215 3.82 5.98 -16.02
CA HIS A 215 3.21 5.30 -17.16
C HIS A 215 3.58 5.93 -18.51
N ALA A 216 3.78 7.23 -18.55
CA ALA A 216 4.04 7.97 -19.80
C ALA A 216 5.51 7.98 -20.21
N LEU A 217 6.43 7.86 -19.25
CA LEU A 217 7.88 7.93 -19.45
C LEU A 217 8.49 6.53 -19.50
N ASN A 218 9.63 6.37 -20.19
CA ASN A 218 10.32 5.11 -20.38
C ASN A 218 11.74 5.13 -19.77
N ASP A 219 12.39 3.99 -19.78
CA ASP A 219 13.76 3.76 -19.31
C ASP A 219 13.99 4.21 -17.85
N GLU A 220 15.11 4.82 -17.55
CA GLU A 220 15.51 5.26 -16.21
C GLU A 220 14.85 6.57 -15.75
N ILE A 221 14.21 7.32 -16.66
CA ILE A 221 13.65 8.66 -16.38
C ILE A 221 12.59 8.63 -15.27
N PRO A 222 11.64 7.67 -15.27
CA PRO A 222 10.60 7.62 -14.25
C PRO A 222 11.13 7.44 -12.82
N HIS A 223 12.29 6.79 -12.67
CA HIS A 223 12.87 6.53 -11.37
C HIS A 223 13.48 7.76 -10.70
N GLY A 224 13.85 8.77 -11.50
CA GLY A 224 14.44 10.03 -11.04
C GLY A 224 13.47 11.19 -10.94
N ILE A 225 12.15 10.97 -10.84
CA ILE A 225 11.16 12.06 -10.73
C ILE A 225 10.48 12.10 -9.37
N ALA A 226 10.17 13.33 -8.94
CA ALA A 226 9.28 13.63 -7.82
C ALA A 226 8.25 14.67 -8.25
N VAL A 227 7.11 14.72 -7.55
CA VAL A 227 6.05 15.71 -7.80
C VAL A 227 5.80 16.50 -6.53
N VAL A 228 5.73 17.80 -6.63
CA VAL A 228 5.40 18.73 -5.55
C VAL A 228 4.14 19.49 -5.94
N ILE A 229 3.20 19.64 -5.02
CA ILE A 229 2.00 20.46 -5.22
C ILE A 229 2.29 21.88 -4.70
N ASP A 230 2.38 22.81 -5.61
CA ASP A 230 2.67 24.22 -5.32
C ASP A 230 1.40 24.95 -4.86
N SER A 231 0.27 24.67 -5.49
CA SER A 231 -1.02 25.30 -5.19
C SER A 231 -2.16 24.28 -5.28
N PHE A 232 -3.12 24.41 -4.35
CA PHE A 232 -4.32 23.60 -4.30
C PHE A 232 -5.49 24.51 -3.93
N LYS A 233 -6.29 24.92 -4.92
CA LYS A 233 -7.36 25.91 -4.73
C LYS A 233 -8.70 25.37 -5.20
N GLU A 234 -9.65 25.33 -4.29
CA GLU A 234 -11.03 24.98 -4.61
C GLU A 234 -11.77 26.20 -5.15
N ARG A 235 -12.53 25.98 -6.21
CA ARG A 235 -13.49 26.94 -6.76
C ARG A 235 -14.75 26.24 -7.21
N ARG A 236 -15.82 27.00 -7.39
CA ARG A 236 -17.07 26.48 -7.95
C ARG A 236 -17.29 27.04 -9.36
N ASN A 237 -17.78 26.19 -10.24
CA ASN A 237 -18.31 26.61 -11.54
C ASN A 237 -19.77 26.12 -11.71
N ALA A 238 -20.36 26.37 -12.88
CA ALA A 238 -21.74 25.95 -13.19
C ALA A 238 -21.97 24.43 -13.14
N ARG A 239 -20.90 23.61 -13.17
CA ARG A 239 -20.95 22.14 -13.12
C ARG A 239 -20.65 21.56 -11.74
N GLY A 240 -20.33 22.41 -10.74
CA GLY A 240 -20.02 21.99 -9.37
C GLY A 240 -18.64 22.43 -8.88
N PRO A 241 -18.14 21.84 -7.78
CA PRO A 241 -16.84 22.16 -7.23
C PRO A 241 -15.72 21.65 -8.17
N ILE A 242 -14.69 22.47 -8.31
CA ILE A 242 -13.46 22.17 -9.06
C ILE A 242 -12.26 22.53 -8.21
N THR A 243 -11.23 21.73 -8.24
CA THR A 243 -9.95 22.03 -7.63
C THR A 243 -8.92 22.35 -8.71
N ASP A 244 -8.36 23.55 -8.69
CA ASP A 244 -7.23 23.94 -9.51
C ASP A 244 -5.94 23.54 -8.78
N ILE A 245 -5.08 22.79 -9.45
CA ILE A 245 -3.86 22.23 -8.89
C ILE A 245 -2.68 22.66 -9.74
N ASP A 246 -1.73 23.37 -9.12
CA ASP A 246 -0.43 23.64 -9.72
C ASP A 246 0.57 22.66 -9.14
N ALA A 247 1.32 21.97 -9.99
CA ALA A 247 2.28 20.95 -9.59
C ALA A 247 3.58 21.07 -10.38
N THR A 248 4.69 20.90 -9.69
CA THR A 248 6.04 20.86 -10.29
C THR A 248 6.55 19.43 -10.33
N ILE A 249 6.95 18.96 -11.52
CA ILE A 249 7.68 17.70 -11.69
C ILE A 249 9.17 18.00 -11.60
N ILE A 250 9.81 17.47 -10.57
CA ILE A 250 11.24 17.56 -10.33
C ILE A 250 11.90 16.34 -10.96
N CYS A 251 12.99 16.52 -11.69
CA CYS A 251 13.78 15.45 -12.27
C CYS A 251 15.23 15.51 -11.77
N GLU A 252 15.84 14.33 -11.62
CA GLU A 252 17.21 14.19 -11.10
C GLU A 252 18.28 14.79 -12.02
N ARG A 253 18.05 14.77 -13.36
CA ARG A 253 19.02 15.22 -14.36
C ARG A 253 18.40 16.23 -15.33
N ASP A 254 19.12 17.28 -15.66
CA ASP A 254 18.68 18.28 -16.64
C ASP A 254 18.39 17.67 -18.03
N SER A 255 19.14 16.64 -18.44
CA SER A 255 18.89 15.91 -19.69
C SER A 255 17.49 15.27 -19.76
N HIS A 256 16.89 14.94 -18.62
CA HIS A 256 15.54 14.35 -18.55
C HIS A 256 14.43 15.39 -18.74
N LYS A 257 14.71 16.66 -18.46
CA LYS A 257 13.73 17.75 -18.51
C LYS A 257 13.07 17.88 -19.89
N GLY A 258 13.87 17.84 -20.94
CA GLY A 258 13.35 17.91 -22.32
C GLY A 258 12.43 16.75 -22.68
N ILE A 259 12.72 15.54 -22.16
CA ILE A 259 11.92 14.34 -22.42
C ILE A 259 10.60 14.41 -21.65
N ILE A 260 10.64 14.88 -20.38
CA ILE A 260 9.43 15.06 -19.54
C ILE A 260 8.51 16.13 -20.09
N ILE A 261 9.05 17.20 -20.66
CA ILE A 261 8.27 18.25 -21.33
C ILE A 261 7.69 17.71 -22.64
N GLY A 262 8.50 17.02 -23.44
CA GLY A 262 8.14 16.54 -24.76
C GLY A 262 8.12 17.66 -25.82
N LYS A 263 7.98 17.30 -27.08
CA LYS A 263 7.91 18.25 -28.20
C LYS A 263 6.69 19.17 -28.01
N GLY A 264 6.92 20.47 -27.92
CA GLY A 264 5.85 21.45 -27.71
C GLY A 264 5.04 21.29 -26.42
N GLY A 265 5.57 20.57 -25.40
CA GLY A 265 4.86 20.32 -24.14
C GLY A 265 3.86 19.14 -24.17
N GLU A 266 3.86 18.35 -25.24
CA GLU A 266 2.87 17.26 -25.43
C GLU A 266 2.92 16.20 -24.32
N MET A 267 4.12 15.86 -23.81
CA MET A 267 4.25 14.85 -22.75
C MET A 267 3.68 15.36 -21.43
N LEU A 268 3.99 16.59 -21.02
CA LEU A 268 3.38 17.21 -19.84
C LEU A 268 1.86 17.30 -19.96
N LYS A 269 1.35 17.68 -21.13
CA LYS A 269 -0.09 17.72 -21.41
C LYS A 269 -0.72 16.35 -21.26
N LYS A 270 -0.07 15.29 -21.78
CA LYS A 270 -0.53 13.90 -21.65
C LYS A 270 -0.56 13.46 -20.17
N ILE A 271 0.51 13.74 -19.41
CA ILE A 271 0.57 13.43 -17.99
C ILE A 271 -0.56 14.14 -17.22
N GLY A 272 -0.71 15.46 -17.41
CA GLY A 272 -1.73 16.25 -16.75
C GLY A 272 -3.16 15.84 -17.11
N THR A 273 -3.43 15.48 -18.37
CA THR A 273 -4.74 15.00 -18.82
C THR A 273 -5.09 13.67 -18.17
N ASN A 274 -4.13 12.75 -18.07
CA ASN A 274 -4.34 11.43 -17.47
C ASN A 274 -4.42 11.48 -15.94
N ALA A 275 -3.93 12.54 -15.31
CA ALA A 275 -3.98 12.72 -13.85
C ALA A 275 -5.29 13.33 -13.35
N ARG A 276 -6.10 13.90 -14.23
CA ARG A 276 -7.46 14.42 -13.94
C ARG A 276 -8.47 13.30 -13.89
#